data_ad23b046a73f81f0586a178862c69507
#
_entry.id   ad23b046a73f81f0586a178862c69507
#
_cell.length_a   1.000
_cell.length_b   1.000
_cell.length_c   1.000
_cell.angle_alpha   90.00
_cell.angle_beta   90.00
_cell.angle_gamma   90.00
#
_symmetry.space_group_name_H-M   'P 1'
#
loop_
_entity.id
_entity.type
_entity.pdbx_description
1 polymer ?
#
loop_
_entity_poly.entity_id
_entity_poly.type
_entity_poly.pdbx_seq_one_letter_code
_entity_poly.pdbx_strand_id
1 'polypeptide(L)'
;QREKTSRMPQPSSTTPGASRSLAWAVTLAGLVALSWASPAPLARPGVSRVASLSTDFGVRVFREVAAASGERNVAFSPYGVASVLAMLQMAAAGETRRQIQDSMAFSLDEWGIPRALRWLQKALTDPRNKDVVDTADALFVQRDLELSPGFMPHFHRVFRQTVKQVNFTESEEARRIINSWVQDHTKGMIQDFLPEGTLDHMTRLVLVNAIHFKGLWNLPFPEAATRERLFHKLDGSTLSVPMMEQTAKCNYGEFSSPTGVEYDVIELPYQGETLSMLIAAPFELDTPLSALTNIMDSQLVAEWKRNMTEVTRLLVLPKFSLESEADLRGPLETLGMKDMFDARKANFSSLSDQESLFVAQALQKVKIDVNESGTEASSATAVIIYARMAPLEIVMDRPFLFLVRHNPTGTILFMGQVMEP
;
A
#
# COMPACT_ATOMS: atom_id res chain seq x y z
N GLN A 1 31.78 23.62 84.18
CA GLN A 1 33.21 23.63 84.70
C GLN A 1 34.11 23.64 83.46
N ARG A 2 34.78 24.77 83.37
CA ARG A 2 36.19 25.08 83.02
C ARG A 2 36.60 24.82 81.59
N GLU A 3 36.80 25.90 80.80
CA GLU A 3 38.04 26.76 80.79
C GLU A 3 39.21 25.99 80.19
N LYS A 4 40.00 26.45 79.22
CA LYS A 4 40.65 27.72 78.98
C LYS A 4 41.34 27.65 77.58
N THR A 5 41.24 28.70 76.77
CA THR A 5 42.33 29.63 76.36
C THR A 5 43.53 28.99 75.66
N SER A 6 44.14 29.51 74.64
CA SER A 6 44.43 30.85 74.15
C SER A 6 45.44 30.75 72.99
N ARG A 7 45.41 31.63 72.10
CA ARG A 7 46.32 32.68 71.61
C ARG A 7 46.74 32.52 70.15
N MET A 8 46.42 33.58 69.44
CA MET A 8 47.13 34.10 68.28
C MET A 8 48.60 34.43 68.57
N PRO A 9 49.44 34.63 67.55
CA PRO A 9 49.51 35.92 66.85
C PRO A 9 49.78 35.89 65.31
N GLN A 10 49.38 37.00 64.73
CA GLN A 10 49.88 37.54 63.46
C GLN A 10 51.24 38.23 63.66
N PRO A 11 51.94 38.91 62.65
CA PRO A 11 51.65 39.20 61.24
C PRO A 11 52.92 39.17 60.34
N SER A 12 52.77 39.43 59.04
CA SER A 12 53.45 40.46 58.27
C SER A 12 53.39 40.17 56.73
N SER A 13 52.70 41.03 56.06
CA SER A 13 53.12 42.00 55.00
C SER A 13 53.85 41.44 53.81
N THR A 14 53.27 41.57 52.61
CA THR A 14 53.54 42.59 51.57
C THR A 14 52.75 42.33 50.31
N THR A 15 52.07 43.31 49.80
CA THR A 15 51.50 43.49 48.46
C THR A 15 52.59 43.69 47.39
N PRO A 16 52.37 43.72 46.07
CA PRO A 16 51.13 43.98 45.35
C PRO A 16 50.96 43.21 43.99
N GLY A 17 49.75 43.25 43.47
CA GLY A 17 49.49 43.45 42.03
C GLY A 17 49.21 42.27 41.12
N ALA A 18 47.95 42.14 40.78
CA ALA A 18 47.48 42.06 39.40
C ALA A 18 46.04 41.59 39.34
N SER A 19 45.18 42.44 38.90
CA SER A 19 43.80 42.18 38.53
C SER A 19 43.67 41.08 37.45
N ARG A 20 42.92 40.02 37.72
CA ARG A 20 42.38 39.10 36.71
C ARG A 20 40.91 38.90 36.97
N SER A 21 40.11 39.53 36.12
CA SER A 21 38.70 39.34 35.99
C SER A 21 38.42 37.87 35.62
N LEU A 22 37.69 37.12 36.49
CA LEU A 22 37.13 35.87 36.17
C LEU A 22 35.87 36.07 35.27
N ALA A 23 36.06 35.84 34.00
CA ALA A 23 34.94 35.64 33.07
C ALA A 23 34.40 34.22 33.28
N TRP A 24 33.15 34.10 33.69
CA TRP A 24 32.42 32.87 33.68
C TRP A 24 32.08 32.51 32.25
N ALA A 25 32.82 31.56 31.66
CA ALA A 25 32.44 30.91 30.42
C ALA A 25 31.42 29.83 30.74
N VAL A 26 30.15 30.13 30.51
CA VAL A 26 29.09 29.12 30.45
C VAL A 26 29.23 28.40 29.09
N THR A 27 29.85 27.25 29.09
CA THR A 27 29.86 26.34 27.95
C THR A 27 28.48 25.68 27.83
N LEU A 28 27.63 26.22 26.97
CA LEU A 28 26.45 25.52 26.45
C LEU A 28 26.95 24.38 25.56
N ALA A 29 27.12 23.19 26.13
CA ALA A 29 27.22 21.96 25.35
C ALA A 29 25.84 21.64 24.77
N GLY A 30 25.55 22.17 23.59
CA GLY A 30 24.39 21.74 22.82
C GLY A 30 24.58 20.29 22.44
N LEU A 31 23.91 19.39 23.12
CA LEU A 31 23.69 18.02 22.68
C LEU A 31 22.78 18.09 21.44
N VAL A 32 23.38 18.21 20.26
CA VAL A 32 22.73 17.85 19.00
C VAL A 32 22.59 16.32 19.06
N ALA A 33 21.44 15.84 19.54
CA ALA A 33 21.02 14.46 19.34
C ALA A 33 20.81 14.30 17.84
N LEU A 34 21.86 13.89 17.13
CA LEU A 34 21.73 13.28 15.81
C LEU A 34 20.91 12.02 16.00
N SER A 35 19.62 12.13 15.77
CA SER A 35 18.72 11.00 15.57
C SER A 35 19.26 10.25 14.36
N TRP A 36 20.12 9.28 14.61
CA TRP A 36 20.42 8.25 13.64
C TRP A 36 19.14 7.41 13.53
N ALA A 37 18.29 7.76 12.59
CA ALA A 37 17.27 6.83 12.13
C ALA A 37 18.03 5.60 11.67
N SER A 38 17.98 4.52 12.45
CA SER A 38 18.51 3.23 12.02
C SER A 38 17.84 2.90 10.70
N PRO A 39 18.59 2.61 9.63
CA PRO A 39 17.98 2.20 8.38
C PRO A 39 17.05 1.03 8.69
N ALA A 40 15.82 1.10 8.19
CA ALA A 40 14.85 0.02 8.37
C ALA A 40 15.54 -1.31 7.98
N PRO A 41 15.42 -2.36 8.79
CA PRO A 41 16.11 -3.61 8.52
C PRO A 41 15.70 -4.10 7.13
N LEU A 42 16.69 -4.25 6.24
CA LEU A 42 16.49 -4.77 4.89
C LEU A 42 15.68 -6.08 4.97
N ALA A 43 14.64 -6.16 4.17
CA ALA A 43 13.79 -7.35 4.15
C ALA A 43 14.64 -8.60 3.91
N ARG A 44 14.30 -9.68 4.61
CA ARG A 44 14.99 -10.96 4.41
C ARG A 44 14.82 -11.40 2.95
N PRO A 45 15.86 -11.96 2.28
CA PRO A 45 15.82 -12.27 0.85
C PRO A 45 14.57 -13.02 0.38
N GLY A 46 14.05 -13.97 1.16
CA GLY A 46 12.82 -14.70 0.85
C GLY A 46 11.57 -13.82 0.89
N VAL A 47 11.53 -12.79 1.74
CA VAL A 47 10.40 -11.85 1.83
C VAL A 47 10.41 -10.92 0.63
N SER A 48 11.56 -10.38 0.24
CA SER A 48 11.67 -9.54 -0.95
C SER A 48 11.30 -10.31 -2.23
N ARG A 49 11.69 -11.59 -2.33
CA ARG A 49 11.30 -12.45 -3.46
C ARG A 49 9.78 -12.61 -3.53
N VAL A 50 9.12 -12.96 -2.43
CA VAL A 50 7.66 -13.09 -2.40
C VAL A 50 6.97 -11.76 -2.70
N ALA A 51 7.48 -10.66 -2.17
CA ALA A 51 6.97 -9.32 -2.44
C ALA A 51 7.05 -8.98 -3.95
N SER A 52 8.18 -9.23 -4.60
CA SER A 52 8.34 -9.00 -6.04
C SER A 52 7.40 -9.89 -6.86
N LEU A 53 7.37 -11.21 -6.60
CA LEU A 53 6.50 -12.14 -7.34
C LEU A 53 5.02 -11.81 -7.16
N SER A 54 4.59 -11.44 -5.95
CA SER A 54 3.22 -10.99 -5.69
C SER A 54 2.90 -9.69 -6.41
N THR A 55 3.85 -8.75 -6.47
CA THR A 55 3.71 -7.50 -7.22
C THR A 55 3.60 -7.76 -8.71
N ASP A 56 4.52 -8.56 -9.29
CA ASP A 56 4.53 -8.86 -10.72
C ASP A 56 3.27 -9.58 -11.16
N PHE A 57 2.79 -10.51 -10.34
CA PHE A 57 1.51 -11.16 -10.56
C PHE A 57 0.35 -10.17 -10.51
N GLY A 58 0.26 -9.37 -9.46
CA GLY A 58 -0.81 -8.39 -9.26
C GLY A 58 -0.83 -7.32 -10.34
N VAL A 59 0.34 -6.87 -10.84
CA VAL A 59 0.44 -5.94 -11.98
C VAL A 59 -0.11 -6.56 -13.27
N ARG A 60 0.15 -7.85 -13.50
CA ARG A 60 -0.45 -8.54 -14.68
C ARG A 60 -1.98 -8.60 -14.58
N VAL A 61 -2.52 -8.88 -13.41
CA VAL A 61 -3.98 -8.81 -13.18
C VAL A 61 -4.50 -7.40 -13.40
N PHE A 62 -3.81 -6.39 -12.85
CA PHE A 62 -4.18 -4.99 -13.03
C PHE A 62 -4.25 -4.56 -14.50
N ARG A 63 -3.32 -5.02 -15.33
CA ARG A 63 -3.35 -4.73 -16.79
C ARG A 63 -4.66 -5.17 -17.43
N GLU A 64 -5.14 -6.37 -17.11
CA GLU A 64 -6.41 -6.88 -17.61
C GLU A 64 -7.61 -6.08 -17.08
N VAL A 65 -7.59 -5.73 -15.79
CA VAL A 65 -8.64 -4.90 -15.17
C VAL A 65 -8.65 -3.49 -15.77
N ALA A 66 -7.51 -2.85 -15.93
CA ALA A 66 -7.38 -1.52 -16.52
C ALA A 66 -7.81 -1.53 -17.99
N ALA A 67 -7.40 -2.54 -18.77
CA ALA A 67 -7.81 -2.69 -20.17
C ALA A 67 -9.33 -2.84 -20.32
N ALA A 68 -9.98 -3.61 -19.43
CA ALA A 68 -11.44 -3.77 -19.42
C ALA A 68 -12.17 -2.48 -18.95
N SER A 69 -11.51 -1.63 -18.19
CA SER A 69 -12.07 -0.39 -17.68
C SER A 69 -11.94 0.78 -18.64
N GLY A 70 -11.05 0.70 -19.64
CA GLY A 70 -10.81 1.77 -20.62
C GLY A 70 -10.32 3.05 -19.95
N GLU A 71 -10.96 4.18 -20.24
CA GLU A 71 -10.61 5.51 -19.72
C GLU A 71 -11.31 5.83 -18.38
N ARG A 72 -11.71 4.82 -17.60
CA ARG A 72 -12.26 5.04 -16.25
C ARG A 72 -11.18 4.97 -15.19
N ASN A 73 -11.41 5.64 -14.09
CA ASN A 73 -10.60 5.50 -12.89
C ASN A 73 -10.62 4.05 -12.40
N VAL A 74 -9.47 3.56 -11.96
CA VAL A 74 -9.33 2.22 -11.37
C VAL A 74 -8.42 2.31 -10.15
N ALA A 75 -8.87 1.76 -9.03
CA ALA A 75 -8.05 1.43 -7.89
C ALA A 75 -7.99 -0.10 -7.74
N PHE A 76 -6.81 -0.64 -7.48
CA PHE A 76 -6.56 -2.07 -7.45
C PHE A 76 -5.51 -2.40 -6.37
N SER A 77 -5.59 -3.58 -5.77
CA SER A 77 -4.58 -4.07 -4.83
C SER A 77 -3.86 -5.30 -5.35
N PRO A 78 -2.63 -5.15 -5.88
CA PRO A 78 -1.78 -6.29 -6.26
C PRO A 78 -1.54 -7.26 -5.10
N TYR A 79 -1.25 -6.72 -3.92
CA TYR A 79 -1.04 -7.49 -2.71
C TYR A 79 -2.30 -8.27 -2.29
N GLY A 80 -3.47 -7.61 -2.31
CA GLY A 80 -4.72 -8.22 -1.90
C GLY A 80 -5.08 -9.43 -2.75
N VAL A 81 -5.01 -9.30 -4.09
CA VAL A 81 -5.27 -10.42 -5.00
C VAL A 81 -4.26 -11.55 -4.80
N ALA A 82 -2.96 -11.23 -4.68
CA ALA A 82 -1.94 -12.25 -4.41
C ALA A 82 -2.16 -12.96 -3.07
N SER A 83 -2.63 -12.24 -2.03
CA SER A 83 -2.94 -12.79 -0.70
C SER A 83 -4.06 -13.83 -0.78
N VAL A 84 -5.21 -13.47 -1.36
CA VAL A 84 -6.35 -14.40 -1.43
C VAL A 84 -6.11 -15.58 -2.38
N LEU A 85 -5.33 -15.39 -3.45
CA LEU A 85 -4.96 -16.49 -4.33
C LEU A 85 -3.92 -17.43 -3.71
N ALA A 86 -3.04 -16.93 -2.85
CA ALA A 86 -2.20 -17.80 -2.03
C ALA A 86 -3.03 -18.67 -1.07
N MET A 87 -4.11 -18.11 -0.49
CA MET A 87 -5.06 -18.90 0.32
C MET A 87 -5.75 -19.97 -0.54
N LEU A 88 -6.19 -19.60 -1.74
CA LEU A 88 -6.84 -20.51 -2.67
C LEU A 88 -5.88 -21.60 -3.18
N GLN A 89 -4.61 -21.29 -3.39
CA GLN A 89 -3.58 -22.27 -3.73
C GLN A 89 -3.47 -23.39 -2.70
N MET A 90 -3.60 -23.05 -1.41
CA MET A 90 -3.60 -24.06 -0.35
C MET A 90 -4.83 -24.96 -0.38
N ALA A 91 -5.99 -24.41 -0.75
CA ALA A 91 -7.25 -25.15 -0.88
C ALA A 91 -7.28 -26.05 -2.12
N ALA A 92 -6.58 -25.67 -3.17
CA ALA A 92 -6.55 -26.34 -4.47
C ALA A 92 -5.66 -27.58 -4.48
N ALA A 93 -5.94 -28.49 -5.43
CA ALA A 93 -5.15 -29.69 -5.73
C ALA A 93 -4.98 -29.87 -7.25
N GLY A 94 -4.12 -30.80 -7.65
CA GLY A 94 -3.94 -31.21 -9.05
C GLY A 94 -3.67 -30.04 -10.00
N GLU A 95 -4.36 -30.06 -11.15
CA GLU A 95 -4.18 -29.07 -12.22
C GLU A 95 -4.63 -27.66 -11.79
N THR A 96 -5.71 -27.54 -11.03
CA THR A 96 -6.18 -26.27 -10.47
C THR A 96 -5.08 -25.58 -9.66
N ARG A 97 -4.43 -26.33 -8.76
CA ARG A 97 -3.31 -25.81 -7.96
C ARG A 97 -2.13 -25.42 -8.84
N ARG A 98 -1.79 -26.23 -9.85
CA ARG A 98 -0.70 -25.97 -10.77
C ARG A 98 -0.92 -24.68 -11.54
N GLN A 99 -2.11 -24.44 -12.09
CA GLN A 99 -2.44 -23.21 -12.80
C GLN A 99 -2.27 -21.97 -11.91
N ILE A 100 -2.68 -22.04 -10.64
CA ILE A 100 -2.48 -20.96 -9.67
C ILE A 100 -0.98 -20.74 -9.41
N GLN A 101 -0.21 -21.81 -9.17
CA GLN A 101 1.24 -21.74 -8.92
C GLN A 101 2.00 -21.15 -10.09
N ASP A 102 1.72 -21.60 -11.30
CA ASP A 102 2.39 -21.14 -12.54
C ASP A 102 2.11 -19.66 -12.77
N SER A 103 0.86 -19.23 -12.59
CA SER A 103 0.49 -17.82 -12.76
C SER A 103 1.07 -16.91 -11.68
N MET A 104 1.13 -17.36 -10.43
CA MET A 104 1.73 -16.59 -9.32
C MET A 104 3.27 -16.67 -9.29
N ALA A 105 3.86 -17.58 -10.05
CA ALA A 105 5.30 -17.86 -10.11
C ALA A 105 5.92 -18.26 -8.75
N PHE A 106 5.11 -18.73 -7.80
CA PHE A 106 5.60 -19.36 -6.57
C PHE A 106 4.63 -20.43 -6.06
N SER A 107 5.18 -21.37 -5.28
CA SER A 107 4.42 -22.43 -4.63
C SER A 107 4.52 -22.32 -3.11
N LEU A 108 3.39 -22.58 -2.43
CA LEU A 108 3.37 -22.72 -0.96
C LEU A 108 4.15 -23.92 -0.47
N ASP A 109 4.48 -24.89 -1.37
CA ASP A 109 5.30 -26.05 -1.05
C ASP A 109 6.80 -25.71 -1.08
N GLU A 110 7.18 -24.57 -1.68
CA GLU A 110 8.58 -24.13 -1.67
C GLU A 110 9.02 -23.75 -0.26
N TRP A 111 10.23 -24.24 0.10
CA TRP A 111 10.78 -23.93 1.40
C TRP A 111 10.95 -22.43 1.63
N GLY A 112 10.37 -21.95 2.72
CA GLY A 112 10.48 -20.55 3.12
C GLY A 112 9.33 -19.64 2.64
N ILE A 113 8.59 -19.99 1.56
CA ILE A 113 7.47 -19.18 1.04
C ILE A 113 6.36 -18.96 2.09
N PRO A 114 5.82 -19.99 2.76
CA PRO A 114 4.79 -19.77 3.78
C PRO A 114 5.25 -18.88 4.95
N ARG A 115 6.53 -18.98 5.30
CA ARG A 115 7.13 -18.13 6.34
C ARG A 115 7.29 -16.69 5.88
N ALA A 116 7.67 -16.48 4.62
CA ALA A 116 7.81 -15.16 4.03
C ALA A 116 6.45 -14.44 3.90
N LEU A 117 5.41 -15.14 3.42
CA LEU A 117 4.03 -14.62 3.37
C LEU A 117 3.53 -14.18 4.74
N ARG A 118 3.68 -15.03 5.75
CA ARG A 118 3.28 -14.71 7.12
C ARG A 118 4.04 -13.50 7.67
N TRP A 119 5.33 -13.40 7.37
CA TRP A 119 6.14 -12.25 7.80
C TRP A 119 5.68 -10.97 7.09
N LEU A 120 5.43 -11.05 5.78
CA LEU A 120 4.94 -9.94 4.97
C LEU A 120 3.59 -9.44 5.52
N GLN A 121 2.62 -10.34 5.69
CA GLN A 121 1.33 -9.99 6.27
C GLN A 121 1.47 -9.30 7.63
N LYS A 122 2.32 -9.86 8.51
CA LYS A 122 2.58 -9.24 9.82
C LYS A 122 3.20 -7.85 9.72
N ALA A 123 4.11 -7.64 8.77
CA ALA A 123 4.76 -6.34 8.59
C ALA A 123 3.76 -5.27 8.09
N LEU A 124 2.85 -5.66 7.21
CA LEU A 124 1.86 -4.74 6.62
C LEU A 124 0.73 -4.40 7.59
N THR A 125 0.33 -5.35 8.45
CA THR A 125 -0.77 -5.18 9.41
C THR A 125 -0.29 -4.91 10.84
N ASP A 126 0.96 -4.49 11.03
CA ASP A 126 1.49 -4.19 12.37
C ASP A 126 0.77 -2.97 12.96
N PRO A 127 0.10 -3.09 14.13
CA PRO A 127 -0.62 -1.98 14.75
C PRO A 127 0.26 -0.77 15.11
N ARG A 128 1.57 -0.95 15.09
CA ARG A 128 2.55 0.14 15.32
C ARG A 128 2.79 0.98 14.07
N ASN A 129 2.36 0.52 12.91
CA ASN A 129 2.38 1.34 11.70
C ASN A 129 1.44 2.53 11.92
N LYS A 130 1.93 3.73 11.58
CA LYS A 130 1.11 4.95 11.66
C LYS A 130 0.09 5.00 10.53
N ASP A 131 0.45 4.42 9.40
CA ASP A 131 -0.43 4.25 8.26
C ASP A 131 -1.28 3.00 8.46
N VAL A 132 -2.56 3.12 8.17
CA VAL A 132 -3.53 2.05 8.39
C VAL A 132 -3.87 1.41 7.04
N VAL A 133 -3.62 0.10 6.98
CA VAL A 133 -4.07 -0.75 5.88
C VAL A 133 -5.08 -1.73 6.47
N ASP A 134 -6.35 -1.49 6.21
CA ASP A 134 -7.43 -2.39 6.65
C ASP A 134 -7.74 -3.36 5.52
N THR A 135 -7.61 -4.66 5.80
CA THR A 135 -7.85 -5.74 4.83
C THR A 135 -8.91 -6.71 5.30
N ALA A 136 -9.77 -7.11 4.39
CA ALA A 136 -10.75 -8.18 4.58
C ALA A 136 -10.52 -9.25 3.50
N ASP A 137 -9.61 -10.16 3.78
CA ASP A 137 -9.24 -11.27 2.90
C ASP A 137 -9.82 -12.57 3.44
N ALA A 138 -10.65 -13.27 2.67
CA ALA A 138 -11.23 -14.53 3.12
C ALA A 138 -11.65 -15.47 1.98
N LEU A 139 -11.71 -16.76 2.32
CA LEU A 139 -12.44 -17.78 1.60
C LEU A 139 -13.74 -18.04 2.37
N PHE A 140 -14.88 -17.85 1.71
CA PHE A 140 -16.18 -18.26 2.22
C PHE A 140 -16.63 -19.54 1.52
N VAL A 141 -17.01 -20.54 2.30
CA VAL A 141 -17.45 -21.85 1.79
C VAL A 141 -18.79 -22.22 2.39
N GLN A 142 -19.48 -23.17 1.73
CA GLN A 142 -20.75 -23.70 2.22
C GLN A 142 -20.64 -24.25 3.64
N ARG A 143 -21.63 -23.96 4.49
CA ARG A 143 -21.65 -24.30 5.93
C ARG A 143 -21.48 -25.77 6.20
N ASP A 144 -22.15 -26.65 5.42
CA ASP A 144 -22.18 -28.06 5.62
C ASP A 144 -20.98 -28.81 5.04
N LEU A 145 -20.05 -28.08 4.47
CA LEU A 145 -18.83 -28.64 3.90
C LEU A 145 -17.92 -29.17 5.00
N GLU A 146 -17.65 -30.46 4.99
CA GLU A 146 -16.67 -31.07 5.87
C GLU A 146 -15.25 -30.79 5.35
N LEU A 147 -14.48 -30.05 6.13
CA LEU A 147 -13.12 -29.67 5.75
C LEU A 147 -12.15 -30.82 6.00
N SER A 148 -11.19 -31.00 5.10
CA SER A 148 -10.17 -32.04 5.20
C SER A 148 -9.42 -31.98 6.54
N PRO A 149 -9.15 -33.11 7.19
CA PRO A 149 -8.42 -33.18 8.45
C PRO A 149 -7.06 -32.49 8.33
N GLY A 150 -6.74 -31.59 9.28
CA GLY A 150 -5.49 -30.85 9.29
C GLY A 150 -5.43 -29.60 8.40
N PHE A 151 -6.40 -29.38 7.49
CA PHE A 151 -6.43 -28.19 6.64
C PHE A 151 -6.47 -26.90 7.46
N MET A 152 -7.42 -26.76 8.37
CA MET A 152 -7.59 -25.54 9.17
C MET A 152 -6.37 -25.17 10.03
N PRO A 153 -5.72 -26.11 10.75
CA PRO A 153 -4.49 -25.81 11.48
C PRO A 153 -3.34 -25.36 10.56
N HIS A 154 -3.25 -25.97 9.36
CA HIS A 154 -2.23 -25.57 8.39
C HIS A 154 -2.51 -24.20 7.81
N PHE A 155 -3.72 -23.94 7.38
CA PHE A 155 -4.20 -22.67 6.86
C PHE A 155 -3.97 -21.53 7.88
N HIS A 156 -4.40 -21.72 9.13
CA HIS A 156 -4.19 -20.74 10.20
C HIS A 156 -2.70 -20.49 10.50
N ARG A 157 -1.86 -21.53 10.40
CA ARG A 157 -0.40 -21.39 10.59
C ARG A 157 0.23 -20.44 9.57
N VAL A 158 -0.23 -20.46 8.32
CA VAL A 158 0.31 -19.64 7.23
C VAL A 158 -0.30 -18.24 7.22
N PHE A 159 -1.63 -18.16 7.21
CA PHE A 159 -2.36 -16.90 6.94
C PHE A 159 -2.88 -16.21 8.21
N ARG A 160 -2.81 -16.84 9.38
CA ARG A 160 -3.39 -16.31 10.63
C ARG A 160 -4.88 -16.01 10.56
N GLN A 161 -5.55 -16.62 9.63
CA GLN A 161 -6.97 -16.49 9.34
C GLN A 161 -7.64 -17.85 9.35
N THR A 162 -8.97 -17.86 9.23
CA THR A 162 -9.78 -19.06 9.13
C THR A 162 -10.66 -19.00 7.89
N VAL A 163 -10.91 -20.13 7.26
CA VAL A 163 -11.96 -20.25 6.24
C VAL A 163 -13.31 -19.99 6.91
N LYS A 164 -14.16 -19.20 6.28
CA LYS A 164 -15.48 -18.83 6.79
C LYS A 164 -16.54 -19.74 6.20
N GLN A 165 -17.43 -20.25 7.02
CA GLN A 165 -18.54 -21.09 6.57
C GLN A 165 -19.87 -20.33 6.66
N VAL A 166 -20.60 -20.27 5.55
CA VAL A 166 -21.90 -19.60 5.44
C VAL A 166 -22.89 -20.50 4.69
N ASN A 167 -24.18 -20.31 4.91
CA ASN A 167 -25.19 -21.07 4.22
C ASN A 167 -25.60 -20.40 2.90
N PHE A 168 -24.98 -20.76 1.79
CA PHE A 168 -25.29 -20.20 0.47
C PHE A 168 -26.66 -20.61 -0.07
N THR A 169 -27.33 -21.64 0.51
CA THR A 169 -28.71 -21.94 0.11
C THR A 169 -29.67 -20.83 0.49
N GLU A 170 -29.31 -20.03 1.50
CA GLU A 170 -29.94 -18.77 1.88
C GLU A 170 -29.12 -17.61 1.34
N SER A 171 -29.09 -17.44 0.01
CA SER A 171 -28.12 -16.58 -0.69
C SER A 171 -28.12 -15.13 -0.19
N GLU A 172 -29.30 -14.53 0.09
CA GLU A 172 -29.40 -13.16 0.61
C GLU A 172 -28.89 -13.04 2.06
N GLU A 173 -29.10 -14.05 2.88
CA GLU A 173 -28.52 -14.07 4.24
C GLU A 173 -27.01 -14.23 4.18
N ALA A 174 -26.49 -15.15 3.33
CA ALA A 174 -25.07 -15.31 3.10
C ALA A 174 -24.42 -14.00 2.62
N ARG A 175 -25.08 -13.29 1.69
CA ARG A 175 -24.64 -11.98 1.21
C ARG A 175 -24.55 -10.95 2.34
N ARG A 176 -25.57 -10.84 3.18
CA ARG A 176 -25.58 -9.94 4.34
C ARG A 176 -24.45 -10.26 5.33
N ILE A 177 -24.23 -11.55 5.62
CA ILE A 177 -23.14 -11.98 6.51
C ILE A 177 -21.77 -11.58 5.92
N ILE A 178 -21.55 -11.80 4.62
CA ILE A 178 -20.28 -11.46 3.97
C ILE A 178 -20.08 -9.93 3.97
N ASN A 179 -21.10 -9.17 3.60
CA ASN A 179 -21.05 -7.70 3.58
C ASN A 179 -20.76 -7.13 4.97
N SER A 180 -21.45 -7.61 6.00
CA SER A 180 -21.20 -7.20 7.39
C SER A 180 -19.78 -7.55 7.84
N TRP A 181 -19.29 -8.74 7.48
CA TRP A 181 -17.93 -9.14 7.80
C TRP A 181 -16.88 -8.26 7.12
N VAL A 182 -17.07 -7.89 5.85
CA VAL A 182 -16.20 -6.95 5.13
C VAL A 182 -16.25 -5.57 5.78
N GLN A 183 -17.45 -5.06 6.06
CA GLN A 183 -17.64 -3.76 6.71
C GLN A 183 -16.91 -3.69 8.06
N ASP A 184 -17.02 -4.73 8.89
CA ASP A 184 -16.35 -4.79 10.19
C ASP A 184 -14.82 -4.77 10.06
N HIS A 185 -14.28 -5.53 9.10
CA HIS A 185 -12.82 -5.64 8.89
C HIS A 185 -12.22 -4.42 8.18
N THR A 186 -13.03 -3.65 7.48
CA THR A 186 -12.63 -2.37 6.88
C THR A 186 -13.11 -1.16 7.67
N LYS A 187 -13.50 -1.35 8.93
CA LYS A 187 -13.95 -0.29 9.85
C LYS A 187 -15.07 0.58 9.27
N GLY A 188 -15.96 -0.02 8.51
CA GLY A 188 -17.08 0.67 7.87
C GLY A 188 -16.74 1.40 6.56
N MET A 189 -15.49 1.34 6.12
CA MET A 189 -15.03 2.07 4.93
C MET A 189 -15.48 1.42 3.62
N ILE A 190 -15.65 0.10 3.59
CA ILE A 190 -16.20 -0.63 2.44
C ILE A 190 -17.53 -1.24 2.85
N GLN A 191 -18.58 -0.79 2.18
CA GLN A 191 -19.95 -1.24 2.38
C GLN A 191 -20.45 -1.94 1.11
N ASP A 192 -21.49 -2.77 1.26
CA ASP A 192 -22.13 -3.46 0.14
C ASP A 192 -21.14 -4.13 -0.82
N PHE A 193 -20.21 -4.93 -0.24
CA PHE A 193 -19.17 -5.61 -0.99
C PHE A 193 -19.73 -6.52 -2.08
N LEU A 194 -20.78 -7.28 -1.77
CA LEU A 194 -21.52 -8.09 -2.72
C LEU A 194 -22.85 -7.41 -3.07
N PRO A 195 -23.06 -6.99 -4.34
CA PRO A 195 -24.34 -6.52 -4.81
C PRO A 195 -25.47 -7.56 -4.69
N GLU A 196 -26.71 -7.13 -4.76
CA GLU A 196 -27.86 -8.03 -4.82
C GLU A 196 -27.78 -8.95 -6.04
N GLY A 197 -28.17 -10.23 -5.85
CA GLY A 197 -28.17 -11.22 -6.92
C GLY A 197 -26.79 -11.77 -7.29
N THR A 198 -25.71 -11.36 -6.61
CA THR A 198 -24.35 -11.91 -6.87
C THR A 198 -24.21 -13.37 -6.46
N LEU A 199 -24.92 -13.79 -5.41
CA LEU A 199 -24.92 -15.16 -4.91
C LEU A 199 -26.21 -15.90 -5.29
N ASP A 200 -26.08 -17.18 -5.53
CA ASP A 200 -27.20 -18.09 -5.75
C ASP A 200 -27.10 -19.34 -4.86
N HIS A 201 -28.14 -20.19 -4.90
CA HIS A 201 -28.21 -21.41 -4.11
C HIS A 201 -27.19 -22.48 -4.53
N MET A 202 -26.56 -22.34 -5.70
CA MET A 202 -25.50 -23.23 -6.20
C MET A 202 -24.11 -22.74 -5.81
N THR A 203 -23.99 -21.55 -5.29
CA THR A 203 -22.70 -21.01 -4.80
C THR A 203 -22.15 -21.88 -3.67
N ARG A 204 -20.86 -22.25 -3.75
CA ARG A 204 -20.18 -23.08 -2.75
C ARG A 204 -18.90 -22.48 -2.23
N LEU A 205 -18.23 -21.64 -3.02
CA LEU A 205 -16.98 -20.98 -2.67
C LEU A 205 -16.92 -19.57 -3.27
N VAL A 206 -16.65 -18.60 -2.40
CA VAL A 206 -16.49 -17.17 -2.74
C VAL A 206 -15.17 -16.67 -2.23
N LEU A 207 -14.42 -16.01 -3.11
CA LEU A 207 -13.17 -15.34 -2.82
C LEU A 207 -13.43 -13.86 -2.56
N VAL A 208 -13.06 -13.40 -1.38
CA VAL A 208 -13.28 -12.01 -0.93
C VAL A 208 -11.94 -11.34 -0.69
N ASN A 209 -11.73 -10.21 -1.36
CA ASN A 209 -10.65 -9.28 -1.05
C ASN A 209 -11.20 -7.85 -1.02
N ALA A 210 -11.19 -7.25 0.16
CA ALA A 210 -11.53 -5.85 0.33
C ALA A 210 -10.39 -5.16 1.08
N ILE A 211 -9.96 -4.02 0.58
CA ILE A 211 -8.83 -3.30 1.14
C ILE A 211 -9.07 -1.80 1.11
N HIS A 212 -8.82 -1.17 2.25
CA HIS A 212 -8.89 0.28 2.43
C HIS A 212 -7.55 0.78 2.96
N PHE A 213 -7.15 1.95 2.49
CA PHE A 213 -5.92 2.60 2.90
C PHE A 213 -6.18 3.98 3.50
N LYS A 214 -5.54 4.23 4.63
CA LYS A 214 -5.52 5.49 5.33
C LYS A 214 -4.09 5.82 5.74
N GLY A 215 -3.46 6.77 5.05
CA GLY A 215 -2.10 7.24 5.32
C GLY A 215 -2.07 8.76 5.48
N LEU A 216 -1.28 9.27 6.40
CA LEU A 216 -1.02 10.69 6.56
C LEU A 216 0.26 11.03 5.80
N TRP A 217 0.27 12.13 5.04
CA TRP A 217 1.50 12.60 4.41
C TRP A 217 2.57 12.93 5.46
N ASN A 218 3.81 12.60 5.17
CA ASN A 218 4.93 13.03 6.02
C ASN A 218 5.00 14.56 6.11
N LEU A 219 4.66 15.24 5.01
CA LEU A 219 4.44 16.67 4.94
C LEU A 219 3.06 16.93 4.31
N PRO A 220 2.02 17.26 5.13
CA PRO A 220 0.68 17.56 4.62
C PRO A 220 0.62 18.82 3.77
N PHE A 221 -0.29 18.85 2.80
CA PHE A 221 -0.56 20.05 2.00
C PHE A 221 -1.38 21.05 2.83
N PRO A 222 -1.09 22.35 2.75
CA PRO A 222 -1.91 23.37 3.38
C PRO A 222 -3.28 23.47 2.70
N GLU A 223 -4.37 23.28 3.43
CA GLU A 223 -5.73 23.38 2.88
C GLU A 223 -5.98 24.73 2.19
N ALA A 224 -5.46 25.83 2.76
CA ALA A 224 -5.58 27.18 2.19
C ALA A 224 -4.84 27.37 0.85
N ALA A 225 -3.96 26.43 0.47
CA ALA A 225 -3.25 26.43 -0.80
C ALA A 225 -3.95 25.59 -1.87
N THR A 226 -5.00 24.84 -1.53
CA THR A 226 -5.79 24.11 -2.53
C THR A 226 -6.58 25.07 -3.39
N ARG A 227 -6.45 24.96 -4.71
CA ARG A 227 -7.08 25.85 -5.69
C ARG A 227 -7.65 25.08 -6.86
N GLU A 228 -8.72 25.60 -7.46
CA GLU A 228 -9.24 25.10 -8.72
C GLU A 228 -8.22 25.32 -9.84
N ARG A 229 -7.81 24.23 -10.52
CA ARG A 229 -6.98 24.23 -11.72
C ARG A 229 -7.55 23.32 -12.78
N LEU A 230 -7.12 23.48 -14.03
CA LEU A 230 -7.54 22.64 -15.13
C LEU A 230 -6.79 21.30 -15.08
N PHE A 231 -7.55 20.23 -15.24
CA PHE A 231 -7.04 18.88 -15.48
C PHE A 231 -7.32 18.53 -16.96
N HIS A 232 -6.32 18.08 -17.68
CA HIS A 232 -6.36 17.76 -19.09
C HIS A 232 -6.69 16.28 -19.27
N LYS A 233 -7.84 15.97 -19.87
CA LYS A 233 -8.24 14.59 -20.14
C LYS A 233 -7.61 14.09 -21.45
N LEU A 234 -7.56 12.77 -21.61
CA LEU A 234 -7.00 12.13 -22.78
C LEU A 234 -7.73 12.49 -24.07
N ASP A 235 -9.04 12.80 -24.02
CA ASP A 235 -9.86 13.24 -25.15
C ASP A 235 -9.61 14.71 -25.56
N GLY A 236 -8.69 15.39 -24.90
CA GLY A 236 -8.36 16.79 -25.12
C GLY A 236 -9.28 17.78 -24.43
N SER A 237 -10.32 17.30 -23.74
CA SER A 237 -11.17 18.18 -22.91
C SER A 237 -10.49 18.51 -21.56
N THR A 238 -11.00 19.52 -20.87
CA THR A 238 -10.48 19.93 -19.56
C THR A 238 -11.56 19.93 -18.52
N LEU A 239 -11.17 19.62 -17.28
CA LEU A 239 -12.04 19.64 -16.10
C LEU A 239 -11.40 20.54 -15.05
N SER A 240 -12.20 21.41 -14.39
CA SER A 240 -11.74 22.15 -13.21
C SER A 240 -11.79 21.24 -11.99
N VAL A 241 -10.66 21.08 -11.31
CA VAL A 241 -10.54 20.20 -10.13
C VAL A 241 -9.76 20.88 -9.01
N PRO A 242 -10.03 20.56 -7.75
CA PRO A 242 -9.26 21.09 -6.63
C PRO A 242 -7.86 20.46 -6.63
N MET A 243 -6.84 21.30 -6.86
CA MET A 243 -5.43 20.92 -6.82
C MET A 243 -4.80 21.40 -5.51
N MET A 244 -4.20 20.48 -4.79
CA MET A 244 -3.41 20.73 -3.59
C MET A 244 -2.04 21.24 -3.98
N GLU A 245 -1.55 22.28 -3.31
CA GLU A 245 -0.25 22.88 -3.62
C GLU A 245 0.64 22.96 -2.39
N GLN A 246 1.91 22.55 -2.54
CA GLN A 246 2.93 22.83 -1.53
C GLN A 246 4.35 22.80 -2.12
N THR A 247 5.23 23.64 -1.59
CA THR A 247 6.67 23.51 -1.86
C THR A 247 7.28 22.53 -0.88
N ALA A 248 7.79 21.42 -1.40
CA ALA A 248 8.33 20.33 -0.58
C ALA A 248 9.57 19.72 -1.22
N LYS A 249 10.33 19.00 -0.38
CA LYS A 249 11.32 18.03 -0.83
C LYS A 249 10.60 16.73 -1.19
N CYS A 250 10.87 16.22 -2.38
CA CYS A 250 10.37 14.94 -2.85
C CYS A 250 11.45 14.22 -3.66
N ASN A 251 11.32 12.91 -3.81
CA ASN A 251 12.11 12.20 -4.80
C ASN A 251 11.43 12.33 -6.17
N TYR A 252 12.22 12.69 -7.16
CA TYR A 252 11.77 12.95 -8.53
C TYR A 252 12.73 12.34 -9.54
N GLY A 253 12.20 11.84 -10.64
CA GLY A 253 12.99 11.38 -11.79
C GLY A 253 12.20 11.45 -13.08
N GLU A 254 12.93 11.66 -14.16
CA GLU A 254 12.44 11.62 -15.54
C GLU A 254 12.94 10.33 -16.18
N PHE A 255 12.07 9.64 -16.87
CA PHE A 255 12.32 8.30 -17.41
C PHE A 255 11.81 8.21 -18.84
N SER A 256 12.37 7.26 -19.58
CA SER A 256 11.92 6.93 -20.92
C SER A 256 11.59 5.42 -20.99
N SER A 257 10.43 5.10 -21.56
CA SER A 257 10.04 3.71 -21.81
C SER A 257 10.85 3.09 -22.95
N PRO A 258 10.91 1.77 -23.08
CA PRO A 258 11.53 1.12 -24.24
C PRO A 258 10.90 1.51 -25.60
N THR A 259 9.66 2.02 -25.59
CA THR A 259 8.95 2.50 -26.76
C THR A 259 9.13 3.98 -27.03
N GLY A 260 9.98 4.68 -26.23
CA GLY A 260 10.28 6.10 -26.39
C GLY A 260 9.27 7.04 -25.75
N VAL A 261 8.35 6.53 -24.91
CA VAL A 261 7.44 7.39 -24.11
C VAL A 261 8.21 7.97 -22.94
N GLU A 262 8.29 9.29 -22.88
CA GLU A 262 8.88 10.00 -21.77
C GLU A 262 7.84 10.30 -20.70
N TYR A 263 8.23 10.13 -19.43
CA TYR A 263 7.35 10.31 -18.27
C TYR A 263 8.15 10.69 -17.03
N ASP A 264 7.49 11.33 -16.11
CA ASP A 264 8.04 11.64 -14.79
C ASP A 264 7.47 10.74 -13.69
N VAL A 265 8.26 10.59 -12.63
CA VAL A 265 7.85 9.87 -11.42
C VAL A 265 8.19 10.71 -10.21
N ILE A 266 7.22 10.91 -9.34
CA ILE A 266 7.42 11.52 -8.02
C ILE A 266 7.16 10.49 -6.93
N GLU A 267 7.83 10.66 -5.81
CA GLU A 267 7.58 9.88 -4.59
C GLU A 267 7.26 10.81 -3.42
N LEU A 268 6.13 10.55 -2.79
CA LEU A 268 5.64 11.24 -1.62
C LEU A 268 5.58 10.26 -0.45
N PRO A 269 6.41 10.46 0.60
CA PRO A 269 6.39 9.58 1.76
C PRO A 269 5.16 9.86 2.64
N TYR A 270 4.59 8.79 3.19
CA TYR A 270 3.65 8.87 4.29
C TYR A 270 4.37 9.00 5.64
N GLN A 271 3.64 9.34 6.69
CA GLN A 271 4.18 9.58 8.01
C GLN A 271 4.89 8.33 8.57
N GLY A 272 6.16 8.49 8.92
CA GLY A 272 7.01 7.37 9.38
C GLY A 272 7.75 6.64 8.26
N GLU A 273 7.53 7.05 6.98
CA GLU A 273 8.28 6.62 5.80
C GLU A 273 8.25 5.10 5.53
N THR A 274 7.37 4.38 6.23
CA THR A 274 7.14 2.94 5.99
C THR A 274 6.42 2.72 4.67
N LEU A 275 5.53 3.64 4.30
CA LEU A 275 4.84 3.67 3.02
C LEU A 275 5.20 4.94 2.25
N SER A 276 5.12 4.86 0.94
CA SER A 276 5.17 6.02 0.05
C SER A 276 4.21 5.83 -1.13
N MET A 277 3.71 6.97 -1.65
CA MET A 277 2.99 7.01 -2.91
C MET A 277 3.97 7.38 -4.01
N LEU A 278 4.00 6.59 -5.08
CA LEU A 278 4.66 6.90 -6.33
C LEU A 278 3.58 7.33 -7.32
N ILE A 279 3.81 8.40 -8.04
CA ILE A 279 2.92 8.88 -9.11
C ILE A 279 3.74 8.97 -10.37
N ALA A 280 3.27 8.35 -11.46
CA ALA A 280 3.92 8.35 -12.77
C ALA A 280 2.97 8.90 -13.83
N ALA A 281 3.41 9.92 -14.57
CA ALA A 281 2.62 10.55 -15.63
C ALA A 281 3.43 10.73 -16.91
N PRO A 282 2.89 10.41 -18.11
CA PRO A 282 3.51 10.76 -19.37
C PRO A 282 3.66 12.28 -19.51
N PHE A 283 4.71 12.76 -20.20
CA PHE A 283 4.84 14.20 -20.47
C PHE A 283 3.81 14.68 -21.50
N GLU A 284 3.57 13.88 -22.52
CA GLU A 284 2.61 14.22 -23.57
C GLU A 284 1.18 13.94 -23.11
N LEU A 285 0.27 14.92 -23.30
CA LEU A 285 -1.11 14.88 -22.81
C LEU A 285 -1.98 13.82 -23.50
N ASP A 286 -1.64 13.45 -24.71
CA ASP A 286 -2.35 12.47 -25.54
C ASP A 286 -1.80 11.04 -25.42
N THR A 287 -0.79 10.84 -24.58
CA THR A 287 -0.22 9.50 -24.36
C THR A 287 -1.10 8.68 -23.43
N PRO A 288 -1.62 7.52 -23.87
CA PRO A 288 -2.45 6.68 -23.03
C PRO A 288 -1.64 6.04 -21.89
N LEU A 289 -2.24 5.93 -20.71
CA LEU A 289 -1.58 5.32 -19.53
C LEU A 289 -1.20 3.85 -19.76
N SER A 290 -1.83 3.17 -20.71
CA SER A 290 -1.46 1.80 -21.10
C SER A 290 0.01 1.69 -21.56
N ALA A 291 0.60 2.77 -22.09
CA ALA A 291 2.01 2.81 -22.44
C ALA A 291 2.92 2.60 -21.21
N LEU A 292 2.52 3.09 -20.06
CA LEU A 292 3.23 2.87 -18.78
C LEU A 292 2.79 1.59 -18.10
N THR A 293 1.48 1.31 -18.05
CA THR A 293 0.95 0.10 -17.40
C THR A 293 1.53 -1.17 -18.03
N ASN A 294 1.74 -1.20 -19.36
CA ASN A 294 2.26 -2.37 -20.07
C ASN A 294 3.73 -2.69 -19.76
N ILE A 295 4.53 -1.73 -19.36
CA ILE A 295 5.95 -1.94 -19.01
C ILE A 295 6.16 -2.15 -17.50
N MET A 296 5.11 -1.93 -16.69
CA MET A 296 5.24 -1.93 -15.24
C MET A 296 5.51 -3.35 -14.70
N ASP A 297 6.47 -3.44 -13.79
CA ASP A 297 6.77 -4.61 -12.97
C ASP A 297 7.51 -4.19 -11.69
N SER A 298 7.82 -5.14 -10.84
CA SER A 298 8.56 -4.87 -9.59
C SER A 298 9.97 -4.35 -9.83
N GLN A 299 10.59 -4.73 -10.94
CA GLN A 299 11.95 -4.29 -11.31
C GLN A 299 11.94 -2.83 -11.74
N LEU A 300 11.00 -2.41 -12.58
CA LEU A 300 10.84 -1.01 -12.99
C LEU A 300 10.60 -0.09 -11.79
N VAL A 301 9.73 -0.49 -10.86
CA VAL A 301 9.50 0.29 -9.63
C VAL A 301 10.77 0.38 -8.77
N ALA A 302 11.55 -0.69 -8.70
CA ALA A 302 12.84 -0.65 -8.01
C ALA A 302 13.88 0.22 -8.73
N GLU A 303 13.82 0.30 -10.06
CA GLU A 303 14.65 1.18 -10.87
C GLU A 303 14.29 2.66 -10.64
N TRP A 304 13.02 3.01 -10.63
CA TRP A 304 12.57 4.36 -10.26
C TRP A 304 13.18 4.77 -8.91
N LYS A 305 13.04 3.92 -7.91
CA LYS A 305 13.57 4.17 -6.55
C LYS A 305 15.08 4.38 -6.50
N ARG A 306 15.84 3.74 -7.37
CA ARG A 306 17.31 3.90 -7.42
C ARG A 306 17.75 5.16 -8.15
N ASN A 307 16.97 5.60 -9.15
CA ASN A 307 17.37 6.66 -10.08
C ASN A 307 16.71 8.02 -9.78
N MET A 308 15.66 8.05 -8.95
CA MET A 308 15.11 9.31 -8.45
C MET A 308 16.12 10.03 -7.55
N THR A 309 16.08 11.35 -7.57
CA THR A 309 16.90 12.23 -6.71
C THR A 309 16.01 13.14 -5.88
N GLU A 310 16.48 13.52 -4.68
CA GLU A 310 15.77 14.48 -3.85
C GLU A 310 15.86 15.88 -4.48
N VAL A 311 14.72 16.48 -4.72
CA VAL A 311 14.57 17.83 -5.26
C VAL A 311 13.60 18.63 -4.40
N THR A 312 13.74 19.98 -4.45
CA THR A 312 12.72 20.88 -3.88
C THR A 312 11.89 21.45 -5.02
N ARG A 313 10.59 21.22 -5.01
CA ARG A 313 9.65 21.61 -6.07
C ARG A 313 8.35 22.14 -5.47
N LEU A 314 7.64 22.97 -6.23
CA LEU A 314 6.22 23.20 -5.99
C LEU A 314 5.44 22.00 -6.56
N LEU A 315 4.85 21.22 -5.65
CA LEU A 315 4.01 20.08 -6.01
C LEU A 315 2.58 20.55 -6.18
N VAL A 316 1.95 20.14 -7.26
CA VAL A 316 0.54 20.43 -7.58
C VAL A 316 -0.13 19.11 -7.92
N LEU A 317 -0.99 18.62 -7.03
CA LEU A 317 -1.64 17.31 -7.13
C LEU A 317 -3.16 17.44 -6.96
N PRO A 318 -3.98 16.74 -7.76
CA PRO A 318 -5.42 16.73 -7.55
C PRO A 318 -5.79 15.99 -6.26
N LYS A 319 -6.88 16.45 -5.63
CA LYS A 319 -7.62 15.63 -4.67
C LYS A 319 -8.42 14.61 -5.44
N PHE A 320 -8.44 13.36 -4.95
CA PHE A 320 -9.30 12.33 -5.54
C PHE A 320 -9.73 11.29 -4.52
N SER A 321 -10.89 10.70 -4.76
CA SER A 321 -11.42 9.55 -4.02
C SER A 321 -11.83 8.49 -5.02
N LEU A 322 -11.26 7.31 -4.89
CA LEU A 322 -11.56 6.18 -5.77
C LEU A 322 -12.11 5.02 -4.97
N GLU A 323 -13.25 4.52 -5.42
CA GLU A 323 -13.80 3.25 -5.01
C GLU A 323 -13.98 2.38 -6.26
N SER A 324 -13.31 1.25 -6.30
CA SER A 324 -13.31 0.35 -7.45
C SER A 324 -13.68 -1.05 -7.04
N GLU A 325 -14.55 -1.65 -7.84
CA GLU A 325 -14.92 -3.06 -7.76
C GLU A 325 -14.42 -3.77 -9.02
N ALA A 326 -13.75 -4.87 -8.84
CA ALA A 326 -13.23 -5.69 -9.92
C ALA A 326 -13.70 -7.13 -9.80
N ASP A 327 -14.38 -7.64 -10.83
CA ASP A 327 -14.54 -9.07 -11.04
C ASP A 327 -13.22 -9.63 -11.58
N LEU A 328 -12.59 -10.49 -10.79
CA LEU A 328 -11.28 -11.05 -11.11
C LEU A 328 -11.35 -12.26 -12.04
N ARG A 329 -12.54 -12.81 -12.33
CA ARG A 329 -12.68 -14.04 -13.12
C ARG A 329 -12.04 -13.90 -14.48
N GLY A 330 -12.47 -12.94 -15.30
CA GLY A 330 -11.93 -12.72 -16.63
C GLY A 330 -10.41 -12.50 -16.64
N PRO A 331 -9.88 -11.55 -15.87
CA PRO A 331 -8.44 -11.35 -15.70
C PRO A 331 -7.66 -12.62 -15.33
N LEU A 332 -8.14 -13.39 -14.35
CA LEU A 332 -7.46 -14.62 -13.91
C LEU A 332 -7.54 -15.74 -14.94
N GLU A 333 -8.67 -15.89 -15.66
CA GLU A 333 -8.79 -16.83 -16.79
C GLU A 333 -7.82 -16.49 -17.92
N THR A 334 -7.63 -15.20 -18.21
CA THR A 334 -6.64 -14.71 -19.20
C THR A 334 -5.22 -15.07 -18.80
N LEU A 335 -4.90 -14.99 -17.50
CA LEU A 335 -3.60 -15.38 -16.96
C LEU A 335 -3.42 -16.91 -16.81
N GLY A 336 -4.39 -17.74 -17.24
CA GLY A 336 -4.27 -19.19 -17.27
C GLY A 336 -4.95 -19.93 -16.11
N MET A 337 -5.56 -19.24 -15.16
CA MET A 337 -6.28 -19.83 -14.02
C MET A 337 -7.73 -20.10 -14.39
N LYS A 338 -7.98 -21.09 -15.24
CA LYS A 338 -9.30 -21.39 -15.81
C LYS A 338 -10.04 -22.46 -15.02
N ASP A 339 -9.34 -23.52 -14.62
CA ASP A 339 -9.98 -24.72 -14.05
C ASP A 339 -10.69 -24.41 -12.73
N MET A 340 -10.18 -23.47 -11.95
CA MET A 340 -10.79 -23.10 -10.66
C MET A 340 -12.23 -22.56 -10.78
N PHE A 341 -12.60 -22.04 -11.94
CA PHE A 341 -13.94 -21.51 -12.22
C PHE A 341 -14.86 -22.51 -12.94
N ASP A 342 -14.32 -23.64 -13.43
CA ASP A 342 -15.08 -24.67 -14.14
C ASP A 342 -15.54 -25.76 -13.15
N ALA A 343 -16.84 -25.89 -12.96
CA ALA A 343 -17.43 -26.87 -12.05
C ALA A 343 -17.05 -28.34 -12.33
N ARG A 344 -16.57 -28.64 -13.57
CA ARG A 344 -16.17 -30.01 -13.99
C ARG A 344 -14.68 -30.27 -13.82
N LYS A 345 -13.85 -29.20 -13.74
CA LYS A 345 -12.40 -29.30 -13.76
C LYS A 345 -11.76 -28.86 -12.47
N ALA A 346 -12.45 -27.95 -11.74
CA ALA A 346 -11.95 -27.44 -10.48
C ALA A 346 -11.68 -28.58 -9.49
N ASN A 347 -10.53 -28.50 -8.86
CA ASN A 347 -10.11 -29.48 -7.87
C ASN A 347 -9.67 -28.76 -6.59
N PHE A 348 -10.52 -28.82 -5.58
CA PHE A 348 -10.28 -28.28 -4.25
C PHE A 348 -10.25 -29.38 -3.18
N SER A 349 -9.83 -30.59 -3.55
CA SER A 349 -9.77 -31.75 -2.65
C SER A 349 -8.81 -31.57 -1.47
N SER A 350 -7.89 -30.57 -1.51
CA SER A 350 -7.10 -30.21 -0.34
C SER A 350 -7.94 -29.53 0.74
N LEU A 351 -9.01 -28.83 0.36
CA LEU A 351 -9.96 -28.19 1.26
C LEU A 351 -11.03 -29.17 1.75
N SER A 352 -11.64 -29.90 0.84
CA SER A 352 -12.65 -30.94 1.09
C SER A 352 -12.71 -31.93 -0.07
N ASP A 353 -12.84 -33.20 0.26
CA ASP A 353 -12.97 -34.28 -0.73
C ASP A 353 -14.43 -34.74 -0.94
N GLN A 354 -15.38 -34.12 -0.25
CA GLN A 354 -16.79 -34.54 -0.27
C GLN A 354 -17.60 -33.96 -1.41
N GLU A 355 -17.26 -32.78 -1.91
CA GLU A 355 -18.02 -32.10 -2.97
C GLU A 355 -17.09 -31.55 -4.07
N SER A 356 -17.63 -31.50 -5.28
CA SER A 356 -16.97 -30.77 -6.39
C SER A 356 -17.12 -29.26 -6.16
N LEU A 357 -16.09 -28.63 -5.62
CA LEU A 357 -16.05 -27.19 -5.39
C LEU A 357 -15.44 -26.46 -6.59
N PHE A 358 -15.97 -25.29 -6.88
CA PHE A 358 -15.39 -24.35 -7.83
C PHE A 358 -15.58 -22.92 -7.32
N VAL A 359 -14.76 -21.99 -7.78
CA VAL A 359 -14.88 -20.57 -7.42
C VAL A 359 -16.07 -19.97 -8.17
N ALA A 360 -17.14 -19.70 -7.46
CA ALA A 360 -18.33 -19.08 -8.05
C ALA A 360 -18.11 -17.57 -8.27
N GLN A 361 -17.50 -16.89 -7.30
CA GLN A 361 -17.22 -15.46 -7.33
C GLN A 361 -15.80 -15.19 -6.84
N ALA A 362 -15.09 -14.29 -7.52
CA ALA A 362 -13.78 -13.77 -7.16
C ALA A 362 -13.78 -12.25 -7.33
N LEU A 363 -13.96 -11.53 -6.23
CA LEU A 363 -14.17 -10.09 -6.24
C LEU A 363 -13.11 -9.37 -5.42
N GLN A 364 -12.68 -8.23 -5.93
CA GLN A 364 -11.89 -7.26 -5.18
C GLN A 364 -12.64 -5.94 -5.11
N LYS A 365 -12.68 -5.32 -3.92
CA LYS A 365 -13.13 -3.95 -3.74
C LYS A 365 -12.06 -3.14 -3.04
N VAL A 366 -11.70 -2.01 -3.63
CA VAL A 366 -10.61 -1.12 -3.17
C VAL A 366 -11.17 0.28 -2.98
N LYS A 367 -10.81 0.89 -1.85
CA LYS A 367 -11.09 2.30 -1.61
C LYS A 367 -9.81 3.03 -1.20
N ILE A 368 -9.57 4.16 -1.84
CA ILE A 368 -8.46 5.06 -1.54
C ILE A 368 -8.92 6.50 -1.65
N ASP A 369 -8.60 7.30 -0.62
CA ASP A 369 -8.87 8.73 -0.57
C ASP A 369 -7.54 9.49 -0.51
N VAL A 370 -7.38 10.51 -1.35
CA VAL A 370 -6.19 11.38 -1.38
C VAL A 370 -6.62 12.82 -1.19
N ASN A 371 -6.17 13.41 -0.10
CA ASN A 371 -6.47 14.79 0.28
C ASN A 371 -5.24 15.48 0.90
N GLU A 372 -5.40 16.69 1.39
CA GLU A 372 -4.32 17.53 1.91
C GLU A 372 -3.57 16.92 3.11
N SER A 373 -4.27 16.21 3.99
CA SER A 373 -3.69 15.57 5.15
C SER A 373 -3.05 14.20 4.83
N GLY A 374 -3.35 13.65 3.66
CA GLY A 374 -3.20 12.26 3.31
C GLY A 374 -4.58 11.62 3.30
N THR A 375 -5.04 11.05 4.41
CA THR A 375 -6.36 10.43 4.56
C THR A 375 -7.13 10.86 5.84
N GLU A 376 -6.58 11.78 6.64
CA GLU A 376 -7.31 12.43 7.76
C GLU A 376 -6.68 13.77 8.18
N ALA A 377 -7.53 14.69 8.64
CA ALA A 377 -7.10 16.01 9.07
C ALA A 377 -6.26 15.98 10.37
N SER A 378 -5.03 16.46 10.29
CA SER A 378 -4.28 16.93 11.44
C SER A 378 -3.71 18.31 11.15
N SER A 379 -3.75 19.20 12.13
CA SER A 379 -3.23 20.55 12.00
C SER A 379 -1.72 20.53 11.76
N ALA A 380 -1.29 20.82 10.54
CA ALA A 380 0.11 20.95 10.19
C ALA A 380 0.59 22.40 10.31
N THR A 381 1.76 22.56 10.94
CA THR A 381 2.48 23.83 10.92
C THR A 381 3.24 23.95 9.61
N ALA A 382 2.77 24.79 8.68
CA ALA A 382 3.42 25.01 7.42
C ALA A 382 4.78 25.69 7.63
N VAL A 383 5.85 25.06 7.16
CA VAL A 383 7.17 25.69 7.06
C VAL A 383 7.25 26.40 5.73
N ILE A 384 7.14 27.73 5.72
CA ILE A 384 7.28 28.56 4.53
C ILE A 384 8.76 28.69 4.22
N ILE A 385 9.22 28.04 3.18
CA ILE A 385 10.59 28.20 2.65
C ILE A 385 10.58 29.35 1.64
N TYR A 386 11.17 30.47 1.98
CA TYR A 386 11.37 31.58 1.03
C TYR A 386 12.55 31.24 0.12
N ALA A 387 12.27 30.84 -1.11
CA ALA A 387 13.28 30.75 -2.17
C ALA A 387 13.42 32.12 -2.86
N ARG A 388 14.65 32.53 -3.22
CA ARG A 388 14.90 33.73 -3.99
C ARG A 388 14.38 33.69 -5.43
N MET A 389 14.06 32.49 -5.92
CA MET A 389 13.42 32.20 -7.21
C MET A 389 12.22 31.32 -6.97
N ALA A 390 11.15 31.44 -7.78
CA ALA A 390 10.04 30.54 -7.76
C ALA A 390 10.56 29.10 -8.01
N PRO A 391 10.19 28.12 -7.18
CA PRO A 391 10.59 26.74 -7.40
C PRO A 391 9.99 26.25 -8.72
N LEU A 392 10.69 25.35 -9.41
CA LEU A 392 10.11 24.63 -10.54
C LEU A 392 8.91 23.84 -10.05
N GLU A 393 7.85 23.79 -10.88
CA GLU A 393 6.62 23.07 -10.56
C GLU A 393 6.68 21.64 -11.05
N ILE A 394 6.04 20.73 -10.32
CA ILE A 394 5.63 19.40 -10.78
C ILE A 394 4.11 19.37 -10.67
N VAL A 395 3.44 19.31 -11.81
CA VAL A 395 1.99 19.44 -11.91
C VAL A 395 1.40 18.15 -12.45
N MET A 396 0.57 17.48 -11.64
CA MET A 396 -0.18 16.29 -12.05
C MET A 396 -1.58 16.71 -12.49
N ASP A 397 -1.64 17.35 -13.66
CA ASP A 397 -2.83 17.92 -14.27
C ASP A 397 -3.35 17.12 -15.48
N ARG A 398 -2.93 15.88 -15.61
CA ARG A 398 -3.24 14.94 -16.69
C ARG A 398 -3.35 13.53 -16.14
N PRO A 399 -3.87 12.55 -16.91
CA PRO A 399 -3.97 11.17 -16.45
C PRO A 399 -2.62 10.62 -15.94
N PHE A 400 -2.67 9.92 -14.79
CA PHE A 400 -1.48 9.38 -14.15
C PHE A 400 -1.76 8.01 -13.50
N LEU A 401 -0.68 7.25 -13.32
CA LEU A 401 -0.65 6.05 -12.48
C LEU A 401 -0.22 6.42 -11.07
N PHE A 402 -0.81 5.78 -10.07
CA PHE A 402 -0.32 5.84 -8.70
C PHE A 402 -0.05 4.45 -8.14
N LEU A 403 0.91 4.36 -7.22
CA LEU A 403 1.24 3.15 -6.49
C LEU A 403 1.49 3.51 -5.02
N VAL A 404 0.91 2.74 -4.09
CA VAL A 404 1.27 2.80 -2.67
C VAL A 404 2.19 1.63 -2.38
N ARG A 405 3.42 1.92 -1.97
CA ARG A 405 4.49 0.96 -1.80
C ARG A 405 4.91 0.86 -0.33
N HIS A 406 5.05 -0.36 0.16
CA HIS A 406 5.70 -0.65 1.44
C HIS A 406 7.22 -0.65 1.26
N ASN A 407 7.89 0.39 1.75
CA ASN A 407 9.30 0.66 1.51
C ASN A 407 10.26 -0.46 1.99
N PRO A 408 10.06 -1.06 3.18
CA PRO A 408 10.97 -2.10 3.66
C PRO A 408 10.96 -3.39 2.84
N THR A 409 9.85 -3.73 2.15
CA THR A 409 9.73 -4.98 1.39
C THR A 409 9.68 -4.79 -0.11
N GLY A 410 9.32 -3.59 -0.56
CA GLY A 410 9.07 -3.30 -1.97
C GLY A 410 7.66 -3.69 -2.45
N THR A 411 6.81 -4.21 -1.57
CA THR A 411 5.46 -4.65 -1.93
C THR A 411 4.60 -3.48 -2.38
N ILE A 412 3.89 -3.65 -3.48
CA ILE A 412 2.86 -2.71 -3.92
C ILE A 412 1.52 -3.14 -3.29
N LEU A 413 1.01 -2.27 -2.42
CA LEU A 413 -0.26 -2.50 -1.71
C LEU A 413 -1.45 -2.07 -2.56
N PHE A 414 -1.32 -0.89 -3.18
CA PHE A 414 -2.32 -0.31 -4.06
C PHE A 414 -1.65 0.20 -5.32
N MET A 415 -2.37 0.16 -6.39
CA MET A 415 -2.06 0.85 -7.63
C MET A 415 -3.35 1.23 -8.35
N GLY A 416 -3.25 2.16 -9.26
CA GLY A 416 -4.41 2.54 -10.06
C GLY A 416 -4.08 3.56 -11.11
N GLN A 417 -5.10 3.85 -11.90
CA GLN A 417 -5.10 4.93 -12.87
C GLN A 417 -6.15 5.98 -12.47
N VAL A 418 -5.73 7.23 -12.54
CA VAL A 418 -6.60 8.40 -12.39
C VAL A 418 -6.73 9.04 -13.77
N MET A 419 -7.90 8.92 -14.35
CA MET A 419 -8.23 9.49 -15.65
C MET A 419 -8.95 10.81 -15.49
N GLU A 420 -9.74 10.93 -14.40
CA GLU A 420 -10.47 12.12 -13.95
C GLU A 420 -10.49 12.11 -12.42
N PRO A 421 -9.86 13.09 -11.75
CA PRO A 421 -9.84 13.17 -10.29
C PRO A 421 -11.19 13.44 -9.67
#